data_fb02691c2423a44a20eac9b913b85556
#
_entry.id   fb02691c2423a44a20eac9b913b85556
#
_cell.length_a   1.000
_cell.length_b   1.000
_cell.length_c   1.000
_cell.angle_alpha   90.00
_cell.angle_beta   90.00
_cell.angle_gamma   90.00
#
_symmetry.space_group_name_H-M   'P 1'
#
loop_
_entity.id
_entity.type
_entity.pdbx_description
1 polymer ?
#
loop_
_entity_poly.entity_id
_entity_poly.type
_entity_poly.pdbx_seq_one_letter_code
_entity_poly.pdbx_strand_id
1 'polypeptide(L)'
;MNITEIAKLGLWPESKKTTAQKGISELEDLGYNLFYIGKNADLYTCPGVEPKVLLVRSDRCSVFDIPLNLEIVGKGVSQTTISNNGATFAKEAGIRTAILSEIVDQSLAIAPRCQLMELCKPLEAEFDGEIVQFELIFRNYLTGSLFDACENGLDPYGLDLPKGLKQWHKFETPIFTPTTKGIKDEPLNSLKVRETFTEIVSSLEKLFKDFTDFAQDRGIIVVDTKF
;
A
#
# COMPACT_ATOMS: atom_id res chain seq x y z
N MET A 1 -0.54 19.72 -1.46
CA MET A 1 -1.89 19.78 -0.87
C MET A 1 -2.24 18.37 -0.46
N ASN A 2 -2.44 18.10 0.81
CA ASN A 2 -2.79 16.76 1.25
C ASN A 2 -4.32 16.53 1.06
N ILE A 3 -4.75 15.26 1.09
CA ILE A 3 -6.15 14.87 0.86
C ILE A 3 -7.11 15.49 1.89
N THR A 4 -6.64 15.72 3.12
CA THR A 4 -7.41 16.40 4.17
C THR A 4 -7.67 17.87 3.81
N GLU A 5 -6.71 18.52 3.15
CA GLU A 5 -6.87 19.89 2.63
C GLU A 5 -7.82 19.92 1.42
N ILE A 6 -7.73 18.93 0.53
CA ILE A 6 -8.65 18.77 -0.61
C ILE A 6 -10.07 18.51 -0.11
N ALA A 7 -10.25 17.66 0.90
CA ALA A 7 -11.56 17.42 1.52
C ALA A 7 -12.12 18.69 2.19
N LYS A 8 -11.26 19.48 2.86
CA LYS A 8 -11.65 20.77 3.46
C LYS A 8 -12.03 21.83 2.43
N LEU A 9 -11.48 21.76 1.21
CA LEU A 9 -11.84 22.67 0.10
C LEU A 9 -13.18 22.32 -0.57
N GLY A 10 -13.89 21.29 -0.08
CA GLY A 10 -15.19 20.89 -0.66
C GLY A 10 -15.08 20.32 -2.08
N LEU A 11 -13.88 19.93 -2.51
CA LEU A 11 -13.65 19.31 -3.82
C LEU A 11 -14.16 17.87 -3.88
N TRP A 12 -14.48 17.27 -2.74
CA TRP A 12 -15.32 16.07 -2.64
C TRP A 12 -16.78 16.52 -2.61
N PRO A 13 -17.58 16.28 -3.67
CA PRO A 13 -18.98 16.61 -3.63
C PRO A 13 -19.64 15.84 -2.48
N GLU A 14 -20.30 16.53 -1.57
CA GLU A 14 -21.08 15.91 -0.49
C GLU A 14 -22.12 14.92 -1.00
N SER A 15 -22.61 15.13 -2.25
CA SER A 15 -23.56 14.23 -2.92
C SER A 15 -22.99 12.85 -3.27
N LYS A 16 -21.65 12.65 -3.18
CA LYS A 16 -20.96 11.38 -3.40
C LYS A 16 -20.36 10.82 -2.12
N LYS A 17 -21.07 11.01 -1.02
CA LYS A 17 -20.85 10.17 0.15
C LYS A 17 -21.10 8.74 -0.28
N THR A 18 -20.00 8.02 -0.44
CA THR A 18 -19.90 6.68 -1.01
C THR A 18 -20.69 5.65 -0.23
N THR A 19 -20.83 4.45 -0.76
CA THR A 19 -21.36 3.28 -0.03
C THR A 19 -20.65 3.06 1.31
N ALA A 20 -19.40 3.46 1.46
CA ALA A 20 -18.70 3.53 2.74
C ALA A 20 -19.40 4.46 3.75
N GLN A 21 -20.00 5.56 3.29
CA GLN A 21 -20.72 6.48 4.19
C GLN A 21 -22.10 5.98 4.62
N LYS A 22 -22.71 5.01 3.94
CA LYS A 22 -23.92 4.36 4.47
C LYS A 22 -23.62 3.49 5.69
N GLY A 23 -22.40 2.99 5.82
CA GLY A 23 -21.94 2.24 6.99
C GLY A 23 -21.39 3.11 8.12
N ILE A 24 -21.24 4.43 7.93
CA ILE A 24 -20.69 5.32 8.97
C ILE A 24 -21.58 5.35 10.21
N SER A 25 -22.88 5.46 10.06
CA SER A 25 -23.81 5.44 11.20
C SER A 25 -23.72 4.12 11.98
N GLU A 26 -23.65 2.98 11.29
CA GLU A 26 -23.49 1.67 11.94
C GLU A 26 -22.19 1.56 12.70
N LEU A 27 -21.09 2.09 12.17
CA LEU A 27 -19.79 2.09 12.84
C LEU A 27 -19.75 3.05 14.03
N GLU A 28 -20.32 4.24 13.89
CA GLU A 28 -20.41 5.23 14.96
C GLU A 28 -21.28 4.71 16.13
N ASP A 29 -22.42 4.08 15.83
CA ASP A 29 -23.28 3.44 16.83
C ASP A 29 -22.57 2.32 17.62
N LEU A 30 -21.57 1.68 17.01
CA LEU A 30 -20.69 0.69 17.64
C LEU A 30 -19.48 1.29 18.35
N GLY A 31 -19.33 2.62 18.34
CA GLY A 31 -18.25 3.35 19.02
C GLY A 31 -16.96 3.46 18.21
N TYR A 32 -16.98 3.15 16.91
CA TYR A 32 -15.86 3.46 16.03
C TYR A 32 -15.88 4.95 15.67
N ASN A 33 -14.73 5.61 15.69
CA ASN A 33 -14.62 7.02 15.35
C ASN A 33 -13.72 7.23 14.14
N LEU A 34 -14.23 7.92 13.12
CA LEU A 34 -13.46 8.29 11.94
C LEU A 34 -12.36 9.30 12.32
N PHE A 35 -11.09 8.98 12.04
CA PHE A 35 -9.98 9.89 12.31
C PHE A 35 -9.15 10.26 11.07
N TYR A 36 -9.27 9.48 9.98
CA TYR A 36 -8.55 9.78 8.74
C TYR A 36 -9.35 9.35 7.52
N ILE A 37 -9.42 10.26 6.52
CA ILE A 37 -10.02 9.99 5.21
C ILE A 37 -8.90 9.95 4.18
N GLY A 38 -8.67 8.76 3.62
CA GLY A 38 -7.68 8.53 2.57
C GLY A 38 -8.27 8.57 1.16
N LYS A 39 -7.42 8.55 0.14
CA LYS A 39 -7.85 8.51 -1.26
C LYS A 39 -8.60 7.23 -1.65
N ASN A 40 -8.35 6.12 -0.98
CA ASN A 40 -8.92 4.80 -1.30
C ASN A 40 -9.58 4.11 -0.10
N ALA A 41 -9.33 4.57 1.12
CA ALA A 41 -9.85 3.98 2.35
C ALA A 41 -9.92 5.02 3.45
N ASP A 42 -10.76 4.76 4.42
CA ASP A 42 -10.93 5.56 5.63
C ASP A 42 -10.48 4.76 6.85
N LEU A 43 -9.92 5.44 7.87
CA LEU A 43 -9.46 4.82 9.09
C LEU A 43 -10.32 5.26 10.27
N TYR A 44 -10.71 4.28 11.08
CA TYR A 44 -11.49 4.45 12.30
C TYR A 44 -10.72 3.92 13.50
N THR A 45 -10.83 4.60 14.63
CA THR A 45 -10.40 4.04 15.92
C THR A 45 -11.37 2.96 16.37
N CYS A 46 -10.84 1.92 17.01
CA CYS A 46 -11.67 0.85 17.56
C CYS A 46 -12.05 1.16 19.03
N PRO A 47 -13.31 0.90 19.43
CA PRO A 47 -13.73 1.15 20.81
C PRO A 47 -12.95 0.25 21.80
N GLY A 48 -12.35 0.87 22.80
CA GLY A 48 -11.72 0.17 23.94
C GLY A 48 -10.47 -0.66 23.62
N VAL A 49 -9.92 -0.58 22.42
CA VAL A 49 -8.79 -1.42 21.98
C VAL A 49 -7.76 -0.59 21.22
N GLU A 50 -6.68 -0.21 21.89
CA GLU A 50 -5.49 0.35 21.24
C GLU A 50 -4.35 -0.68 21.26
N PRO A 51 -3.51 -0.75 20.24
CA PRO A 51 -3.36 0.14 19.06
C PRO A 51 -4.03 -0.41 17.76
N LYS A 52 -5.30 -0.81 17.82
CA LYS A 52 -6.01 -1.32 16.63
C LYS A 52 -6.76 -0.22 15.90
N VAL A 53 -6.83 -0.33 14.58
CA VAL A 53 -7.59 0.54 13.69
C VAL A 53 -8.44 -0.30 12.74
N LEU A 54 -9.61 0.22 12.39
CA LEU A 54 -10.45 -0.34 11.35
C LEU A 54 -10.19 0.41 10.05
N LEU A 55 -9.66 -0.28 9.04
CA LEU A 55 -9.51 0.22 7.68
C LEU A 55 -10.79 -0.12 6.90
N VAL A 56 -11.44 0.89 6.35
CA VAL A 56 -12.65 0.75 5.53
C VAL A 56 -12.34 1.18 4.10
N ARG A 57 -12.24 0.22 3.19
CA ARG A 57 -11.94 0.51 1.78
C ARG A 57 -13.16 1.05 1.06
N SER A 58 -12.92 2.07 0.25
CA SER A 58 -13.95 2.73 -0.55
C SER A 58 -13.87 2.34 -2.03
N ASP A 59 -14.96 2.65 -2.75
CA ASP A 59 -15.00 2.54 -4.22
C ASP A 59 -14.41 3.76 -4.94
N ARG A 60 -13.91 4.76 -4.18
CA ARG A 60 -13.26 5.96 -4.70
C ARG A 60 -12.05 5.59 -5.54
N CYS A 61 -11.80 6.38 -6.59
CA CYS A 61 -10.62 6.28 -7.44
C CYS A 61 -9.79 7.54 -7.42
N SER A 62 -8.50 7.38 -7.60
CA SER A 62 -7.57 8.48 -7.83
C SER A 62 -6.61 8.13 -8.98
N VAL A 63 -6.21 9.14 -9.76
CA VAL A 63 -5.19 9.02 -10.82
C VAL A 63 -4.19 10.14 -10.60
N PHE A 64 -2.89 9.81 -10.56
CA PHE A 64 -1.82 10.75 -10.19
C PHE A 64 -2.11 11.52 -8.90
N ASP A 65 -2.60 10.78 -7.88
CA ASP A 65 -3.02 11.30 -6.57
C ASP A 65 -4.18 12.32 -6.60
N ILE A 66 -4.80 12.53 -7.77
CA ILE A 66 -5.99 13.36 -7.93
C ILE A 66 -7.22 12.47 -7.76
N PRO A 67 -8.04 12.71 -6.72
CA PRO A 67 -9.30 11.99 -6.55
C PRO A 67 -10.24 12.27 -7.72
N LEU A 68 -10.78 11.20 -8.32
CA LEU A 68 -11.73 11.31 -9.41
C LEU A 68 -13.16 11.43 -8.88
N ASN A 69 -13.97 12.15 -9.62
CA ASN A 69 -15.40 12.29 -9.33
C ASN A 69 -16.19 11.08 -9.84
N LEU A 70 -15.64 9.86 -9.63
CA LEU A 70 -16.26 8.60 -9.99
C LEU A 70 -15.93 7.52 -8.96
N GLU A 71 -16.75 6.49 -8.91
CA GLU A 71 -16.58 5.29 -8.11
C GLU A 71 -16.62 4.05 -8.99
N ILE A 72 -15.81 3.07 -8.62
CA ILE A 72 -15.87 1.74 -9.23
C ILE A 72 -16.56 0.82 -8.23
N VAL A 73 -17.83 0.52 -8.47
CA VAL A 73 -18.64 -0.30 -7.57
C VAL A 73 -17.98 -1.66 -7.31
N GLY A 74 -17.81 -2.02 -6.03
CA GLY A 74 -17.19 -3.26 -5.61
C GLY A 74 -15.65 -3.21 -5.50
N LYS A 75 -15.00 -2.11 -5.89
CA LYS A 75 -13.54 -1.95 -5.78
C LYS A 75 -13.06 -2.17 -4.34
N GLY A 76 -13.72 -1.55 -3.36
CA GLY A 76 -13.35 -1.67 -1.95
C GLY A 76 -13.41 -3.11 -1.45
N VAL A 77 -14.46 -3.85 -1.81
CA VAL A 77 -14.60 -5.28 -1.47
C VAL A 77 -13.49 -6.11 -2.12
N SER A 78 -13.25 -5.91 -3.41
CA SER A 78 -12.20 -6.63 -4.15
C SER A 78 -10.82 -6.37 -3.57
N GLN A 79 -10.50 -5.12 -3.25
CA GLN A 79 -9.23 -4.76 -2.62
C GLN A 79 -9.08 -5.37 -1.23
N THR A 80 -10.14 -5.41 -0.41
CA THR A 80 -10.12 -6.06 0.89
C THR A 80 -9.86 -7.56 0.76
N THR A 81 -10.52 -8.23 -0.18
CA THR A 81 -10.32 -9.65 -0.45
C THR A 81 -8.88 -9.95 -0.86
N ILE A 82 -8.34 -9.19 -1.82
CA ILE A 82 -6.94 -9.36 -2.28
C ILE A 82 -5.96 -9.13 -1.13
N SER A 83 -6.18 -8.10 -0.33
CA SER A 83 -5.33 -7.76 0.81
C SER A 83 -5.36 -8.84 1.90
N ASN A 84 -6.54 -9.41 2.21
CA ASN A 84 -6.66 -10.51 3.16
C ASN A 84 -5.95 -11.77 2.67
N ASN A 85 -6.08 -12.12 1.38
CA ASN A 85 -5.38 -13.25 0.79
C ASN A 85 -3.86 -13.05 0.82
N GLY A 86 -3.37 -11.85 0.51
CA GLY A 86 -1.96 -11.51 0.62
C GLY A 86 -1.43 -11.61 2.06
N ALA A 87 -2.20 -11.13 3.05
CA ALA A 87 -1.84 -11.26 4.45
C ALA A 87 -1.80 -12.72 4.93
N THR A 88 -2.75 -13.56 4.47
CA THR A 88 -2.73 -15.00 4.75
C THR A 88 -1.48 -15.64 4.16
N PHE A 89 -1.17 -15.37 2.90
CA PHE A 89 0.03 -15.85 2.24
C PHE A 89 1.32 -15.45 2.99
N ALA A 90 1.43 -14.20 3.42
CA ALA A 90 2.57 -13.70 4.19
C ALA A 90 2.69 -14.41 5.55
N LYS A 91 1.57 -14.64 6.26
CA LYS A 91 1.56 -15.37 7.54
C LYS A 91 1.99 -16.82 7.38
N GLU A 92 1.55 -17.51 6.31
CA GLU A 92 1.98 -18.86 5.99
C GLU A 92 3.48 -18.95 5.68
N ALA A 93 4.04 -17.87 5.12
CA ALA A 93 5.49 -17.70 4.92
C ALA A 93 6.25 -17.29 6.20
N GLY A 94 5.58 -17.19 7.35
CA GLY A 94 6.18 -16.81 8.62
C GLY A 94 6.40 -15.30 8.81
N ILE A 95 5.81 -14.47 7.95
CA ILE A 95 5.93 -13.00 8.01
C ILE A 95 4.73 -12.40 8.75
N ARG A 96 5.01 -11.63 9.79
CA ARG A 96 3.98 -10.87 10.51
C ARG A 96 3.45 -9.73 9.64
N THR A 97 2.14 -9.58 9.60
CA THR A 97 1.45 -8.49 8.90
C THR A 97 0.67 -7.63 9.90
N ALA A 98 0.43 -6.38 9.53
CA ALA A 98 -0.43 -5.50 10.31
C ALA A 98 -1.91 -5.92 10.28
N ILE A 99 -2.33 -6.73 9.28
CA ILE A 99 -3.70 -7.21 9.16
C ILE A 99 -3.93 -8.32 10.17
N LEU A 100 -4.89 -8.10 11.06
CA LEU A 100 -5.25 -9.04 12.10
C LEU A 100 -6.16 -10.15 11.56
N SER A 101 -6.12 -11.32 12.21
CA SER A 101 -7.00 -12.45 11.86
C SER A 101 -8.42 -12.30 12.42
N GLU A 102 -8.62 -11.32 13.31
CA GLU A 102 -9.92 -11.02 13.88
C GLU A 102 -10.86 -10.52 12.78
N ILE A 103 -12.05 -11.08 12.75
CA ILE A 103 -13.05 -10.77 11.74
C ILE A 103 -13.93 -9.65 12.26
N VAL A 104 -14.14 -8.62 11.45
CA VAL A 104 -15.16 -7.60 11.69
C VAL A 104 -16.52 -8.28 11.70
N ASP A 105 -17.45 -7.81 12.53
CA ASP A 105 -18.80 -8.37 12.60
C ASP A 105 -19.43 -8.44 11.20
N GLN A 106 -19.63 -9.66 10.71
CA GLN A 106 -20.13 -9.92 9.36
C GLN A 106 -21.61 -9.59 9.19
N SER A 107 -22.33 -9.25 10.26
CA SER A 107 -23.70 -8.74 10.17
C SER A 107 -23.77 -7.31 9.63
N LEU A 108 -22.65 -6.58 9.69
CA LEU A 108 -22.56 -5.22 9.19
C LEU A 108 -22.51 -5.20 7.66
N ALA A 109 -23.32 -4.37 7.02
CA ALA A 109 -23.33 -4.23 5.56
C ALA A 109 -21.97 -3.79 5.00
N ILE A 110 -21.15 -3.09 5.79
CA ILE A 110 -19.83 -2.59 5.43
C ILE A 110 -18.70 -3.64 5.64
N ALA A 111 -18.96 -4.71 6.40
CA ALA A 111 -17.94 -5.70 6.76
C ALA A 111 -17.08 -6.21 5.60
N PRO A 112 -17.60 -6.48 4.38
CA PRO A 112 -16.79 -6.94 3.26
C PRO A 112 -15.69 -5.95 2.82
N ARG A 113 -15.78 -4.68 3.25
CA ARG A 113 -14.80 -3.61 2.94
C ARG A 113 -13.83 -3.33 4.08
N CYS A 114 -14.02 -4.02 5.22
CA CYS A 114 -13.33 -3.73 6.46
C CYS A 114 -12.17 -4.68 6.70
N GLN A 115 -11.08 -4.13 7.24
CA GLN A 115 -9.96 -4.89 7.77
C GLN A 115 -9.57 -4.33 9.14
N LEU A 116 -9.52 -5.20 10.15
CA LEU A 116 -8.94 -4.82 11.43
C LEU A 116 -7.41 -4.90 11.32
N MET A 117 -6.73 -3.84 11.72
CA MET A 117 -5.28 -3.72 11.60
C MET A 117 -4.66 -3.27 12.90
N GLU A 118 -3.43 -3.72 13.14
CA GLU A 118 -2.57 -3.14 14.15
C GLU A 118 -2.02 -1.81 13.63
N LEU A 119 -2.07 -0.75 14.44
CA LEU A 119 -1.45 0.51 14.10
C LEU A 119 0.06 0.38 14.31
N CYS A 120 0.79 0.27 13.22
CA CYS A 120 2.24 0.14 13.21
C CYS A 120 2.91 1.49 12.94
N LYS A 121 4.10 1.68 13.51
CA LYS A 121 4.97 2.77 13.11
C LYS A 121 5.56 2.46 11.74
N PRO A 122 5.80 3.48 10.89
CA PRO A 122 6.58 3.32 9.69
C PRO A 122 7.97 2.74 10.00
N LEU A 123 8.53 1.99 9.06
CA LEU A 123 9.94 1.61 9.13
C LEU A 123 10.79 2.87 9.03
N GLU A 124 11.60 3.16 10.05
CA GLU A 124 12.45 4.35 10.08
C GLU A 124 13.86 4.03 10.59
N ALA A 125 14.84 4.74 10.09
CA ALA A 125 16.23 4.70 10.56
C ALA A 125 16.93 6.01 10.26
N GLU A 126 18.09 6.22 10.90
CA GLU A 126 19.02 7.25 10.47
C GLU A 126 19.66 6.83 9.13
N PHE A 127 19.58 7.70 8.14
CA PHE A 127 20.08 7.49 6.80
C PHE A 127 20.69 8.78 6.27
N ASP A 128 21.99 8.75 5.97
CA ASP A 128 22.78 9.92 5.55
C ASP A 128 22.64 11.14 6.51
N GLY A 129 22.51 10.88 7.84
CA GLY A 129 22.46 11.91 8.90
C GLY A 129 21.04 12.43 9.23
N GLU A 130 20.00 11.89 8.62
CA GLU A 130 18.61 12.27 8.87
C GLU A 130 17.76 11.03 9.22
N ILE A 131 16.70 11.23 10.01
CA ILE A 131 15.71 10.16 10.25
C ILE A 131 14.78 10.08 9.05
N VAL A 132 14.83 8.96 8.36
CA VAL A 132 14.07 8.68 7.14
C VAL A 132 13.07 7.57 7.39
N GLN A 133 11.85 7.76 6.91
CA GLN A 133 10.85 6.69 6.80
C GLN A 133 10.93 6.05 5.42
N PHE A 134 10.81 4.73 5.34
CA PHE A 134 11.08 3.95 4.15
C PHE A 134 9.83 3.28 3.60
N GLU A 135 9.74 3.19 2.26
CA GLU A 135 8.93 2.22 1.53
C GLU A 135 9.87 1.24 0.81
N LEU A 136 9.67 -0.05 1.05
CA LEU A 136 10.47 -1.11 0.44
C LEU A 136 9.72 -1.66 -0.78
N ILE A 137 10.28 -1.44 -1.98
CA ILE A 137 9.61 -1.76 -3.24
C ILE A 137 10.43 -2.79 -4.01
N PHE A 138 9.80 -3.91 -4.39
CA PHE A 138 10.39 -4.90 -5.29
C PHE A 138 9.67 -4.88 -6.63
N ARG A 139 10.42 -5.03 -7.73
CA ARG A 139 9.91 -4.98 -9.10
C ARG A 139 10.39 -6.16 -9.94
N ASN A 140 9.47 -6.80 -10.65
CA ASN A 140 9.78 -7.80 -11.68
C ASN A 140 9.94 -7.18 -13.06
N TYR A 141 9.44 -5.97 -13.28
CA TYR A 141 9.42 -5.32 -14.59
C TYR A 141 9.89 -3.86 -14.50
N LEU A 142 10.57 -3.42 -15.56
CA LEU A 142 10.97 -2.05 -15.75
C LEU A 142 9.77 -1.20 -16.17
N THR A 143 9.26 -0.37 -15.27
CA THR A 143 8.10 0.50 -15.53
C THR A 143 8.05 1.68 -14.54
N GLY A 144 7.13 2.63 -14.81
CA GLY A 144 6.89 3.81 -13.95
C GLY A 144 8.14 4.67 -13.79
N SER A 145 8.32 5.27 -12.61
CA SER A 145 9.41 6.20 -12.31
C SER A 145 10.81 5.62 -12.56
N LEU A 146 10.99 4.30 -12.43
CA LEU A 146 12.27 3.66 -12.74
C LEU A 146 12.54 3.67 -14.24
N PHE A 147 11.52 3.38 -15.08
CA PHE A 147 11.68 3.45 -16.53
C PHE A 147 12.00 4.87 -16.99
N ASP A 148 11.27 5.87 -16.47
CA ASP A 148 11.50 7.28 -16.77
C ASP A 148 12.93 7.72 -16.39
N ALA A 149 13.44 7.25 -15.24
CA ALA A 149 14.82 7.50 -14.83
C ALA A 149 15.82 6.88 -15.81
N CYS A 150 15.64 5.61 -16.20
CA CYS A 150 16.52 4.91 -17.14
C CYS A 150 16.52 5.57 -18.52
N GLU A 151 15.38 6.02 -19.05
CA GLU A 151 15.31 6.75 -20.33
C GLU A 151 16.10 8.06 -20.29
N ASN A 152 16.13 8.73 -19.13
CA ASN A 152 16.91 9.95 -18.93
C ASN A 152 18.38 9.68 -18.53
N GLY A 153 18.84 8.43 -18.55
CA GLY A 153 20.19 8.04 -18.21
C GLY A 153 20.55 8.22 -16.72
N LEU A 154 19.52 8.24 -15.85
CA LEU A 154 19.67 8.35 -14.40
C LEU A 154 19.63 6.97 -13.74
N ASP A 155 20.38 6.81 -12.67
CA ASP A 155 20.34 5.64 -11.78
C ASP A 155 20.16 6.08 -10.33
N PRO A 156 18.93 6.48 -9.95
CA PRO A 156 18.68 7.03 -8.61
C PRO A 156 18.76 5.98 -7.50
N TYR A 157 18.76 4.69 -7.85
CA TYR A 157 18.81 3.58 -6.91
C TYR A 157 20.20 2.90 -6.80
N GLY A 158 21.13 3.24 -7.69
CA GLY A 158 22.45 2.60 -7.75
C GLY A 158 22.39 1.15 -8.23
N LEU A 159 21.54 0.84 -9.23
CA LEU A 159 21.29 -0.51 -9.74
C LEU A 159 22.23 -0.92 -10.88
N ASP A 160 22.88 0.06 -11.53
CA ASP A 160 23.74 -0.13 -12.71
C ASP A 160 23.05 -0.97 -13.82
N LEU A 161 21.79 -0.62 -14.12
CA LEU A 161 21.02 -1.32 -15.13
C LEU A 161 21.60 -1.11 -16.55
N PRO A 162 21.56 -2.12 -17.42
CA PRO A 162 21.97 -1.98 -18.81
C PRO A 162 21.23 -0.86 -19.54
N LYS A 163 21.95 -0.10 -20.38
CA LYS A 163 21.36 0.96 -21.18
C LYS A 163 20.47 0.39 -22.29
N GLY A 164 19.40 1.12 -22.65
CA GLY A 164 18.52 0.76 -23.74
C GLY A 164 17.48 -0.31 -23.43
N LEU A 165 17.29 -0.64 -22.15
CA LEU A 165 16.18 -1.48 -21.74
C LEU A 165 14.86 -0.80 -22.11
N LYS A 166 13.91 -1.58 -22.63
CA LYS A 166 12.59 -1.08 -23.02
C LYS A 166 11.63 -1.16 -21.84
N GLN A 167 10.62 -0.32 -21.84
CA GLN A 167 9.50 -0.43 -20.92
C GLN A 167 8.93 -1.86 -20.92
N TRP A 168 8.55 -2.38 -19.76
CA TRP A 168 8.09 -3.75 -19.52
C TRP A 168 9.17 -4.83 -19.68
N HIS A 169 10.44 -4.46 -19.73
CA HIS A 169 11.51 -5.44 -19.64
C HIS A 169 11.35 -6.24 -18.33
N LYS A 170 11.24 -7.57 -18.43
CA LYS A 170 11.17 -8.47 -17.28
C LYS A 170 12.58 -8.73 -16.77
N PHE A 171 12.83 -8.47 -15.50
CA PHE A 171 14.09 -8.80 -14.85
C PHE A 171 14.18 -10.31 -14.57
N GLU A 172 15.38 -10.89 -14.65
CA GLU A 172 15.62 -12.30 -14.30
C GLU A 172 15.39 -12.54 -12.81
N THR A 173 15.76 -11.59 -11.98
CA THR A 173 15.50 -11.56 -10.54
C THR A 173 14.83 -10.24 -10.18
N PRO A 174 13.94 -10.22 -9.18
CA PRO A 174 13.35 -8.96 -8.72
C PRO A 174 14.41 -7.93 -8.34
N ILE A 175 14.20 -6.69 -8.70
CA ILE A 175 15.06 -5.59 -8.29
C ILE A 175 14.43 -4.82 -7.12
N PHE A 176 15.28 -4.28 -6.26
CA PHE A 176 14.89 -3.53 -5.08
C PHE A 176 15.04 -2.03 -5.33
N THR A 177 13.95 -1.27 -5.17
CA THR A 177 13.88 0.17 -5.48
C THR A 177 13.24 0.94 -4.31
N PRO A 178 13.95 1.05 -3.17
CA PRO A 178 13.42 1.70 -1.99
C PRO A 178 13.24 3.20 -2.19
N THR A 179 12.23 3.78 -1.53
CA THR A 179 12.00 5.22 -1.52
C THR A 179 11.80 5.73 -0.09
N THR A 180 11.91 7.03 0.08
CA THR A 180 11.42 7.67 1.30
C THR A 180 9.90 7.60 1.35
N LYS A 181 9.35 7.64 2.58
CA LYS A 181 7.93 7.85 2.84
C LYS A 181 7.71 9.29 3.27
N GLY A 182 7.33 10.16 2.34
CA GLY A 182 7.18 11.59 2.60
C GLY A 182 6.06 12.22 1.79
N ILE A 183 6.10 13.55 1.64
CA ILE A 183 5.20 14.30 0.75
C ILE A 183 5.48 13.91 -0.71
N LYS A 184 6.74 13.62 -1.00
CA LYS A 184 7.22 13.11 -2.28
C LYS A 184 8.11 11.90 -2.00
N ASP A 185 7.82 10.80 -2.67
CA ASP A 185 8.62 9.58 -2.58
C ASP A 185 9.95 9.81 -3.32
N GLU A 186 11.05 9.91 -2.59
CA GLU A 186 12.39 10.12 -3.17
C GLU A 186 13.15 8.79 -3.25
N PRO A 187 13.81 8.49 -4.38
CA PRO A 187 14.59 7.26 -4.52
C PRO A 187 15.74 7.20 -3.51
N LEU A 188 16.00 6.01 -2.98
CA LEU A 188 17.12 5.74 -2.09
C LEU A 188 18.06 4.69 -2.70
N ASN A 189 19.34 4.75 -2.35
CA ASN A 189 20.31 3.76 -2.83
C ASN A 189 19.97 2.36 -2.31
N SER A 190 19.72 1.43 -3.22
CA SER A 190 19.30 0.06 -2.94
C SER A 190 20.26 -0.70 -2.03
N LEU A 191 21.57 -0.59 -2.27
CA LEU A 191 22.58 -1.31 -1.49
C LEU A 191 22.62 -0.79 -0.05
N LYS A 192 22.66 0.52 0.14
CA LYS A 192 22.67 1.12 1.48
C LYS A 192 21.43 0.75 2.30
N VAL A 193 20.23 0.80 1.70
CA VAL A 193 18.99 0.41 2.40
C VAL A 193 18.98 -1.09 2.70
N ARG A 194 19.48 -1.93 1.79
CA ARG A 194 19.62 -3.37 2.02
C ARG A 194 20.59 -3.67 3.18
N GLU A 195 21.69 -2.95 3.29
CA GLU A 195 22.64 -3.09 4.40
C GLU A 195 22.01 -2.66 5.74
N THR A 196 21.25 -1.57 5.73
CA THR A 196 20.54 -1.07 6.92
C THR A 196 19.48 -2.06 7.43
N PHE A 197 18.76 -2.74 6.53
CA PHE A 197 17.63 -3.62 6.85
C PHE A 197 17.80 -5.03 6.29
N THR A 198 18.97 -5.63 6.39
CA THR A 198 19.36 -6.89 5.74
C THR A 198 18.32 -8.01 5.93
N GLU A 199 17.89 -8.28 7.17
CA GLU A 199 16.96 -9.37 7.46
C GLU A 199 15.56 -9.09 6.92
N ILE A 200 15.08 -7.85 7.08
CA ILE A 200 13.76 -7.42 6.61
C ILE A 200 13.71 -7.51 5.09
N VAL A 201 14.69 -6.90 4.40
CA VAL A 201 14.76 -6.88 2.94
C VAL A 201 14.85 -8.29 2.37
N SER A 202 15.69 -9.16 2.95
CA SER A 202 15.82 -10.55 2.50
C SER A 202 14.52 -11.35 2.68
N SER A 203 13.83 -11.17 3.80
CA SER A 203 12.56 -11.83 4.07
C SER A 203 11.46 -11.38 3.10
N LEU A 204 11.38 -10.07 2.83
CA LEU A 204 10.40 -9.50 1.91
C LEU A 204 10.70 -9.83 0.45
N GLU A 205 11.97 -9.91 0.06
CA GLU A 205 12.39 -10.34 -1.28
C GLU A 205 11.96 -11.79 -1.56
N LYS A 206 12.18 -12.68 -0.57
CA LYS A 206 11.69 -14.06 -0.64
C LYS A 206 10.17 -14.11 -0.75
N LEU A 207 9.46 -13.37 0.11
CA LEU A 207 7.99 -13.30 0.07
C LEU A 207 7.49 -12.81 -1.29
N PHE A 208 8.10 -11.75 -1.84
CA PHE A 208 7.74 -11.19 -3.14
C PHE A 208 7.92 -12.22 -4.25
N LYS A 209 9.02 -12.97 -4.23
CA LYS A 209 9.29 -14.04 -5.20
C LYS A 209 8.25 -15.15 -5.09
N ASP A 210 8.03 -15.69 -3.89
CA ASP A 210 7.07 -16.78 -3.65
C ASP A 210 5.65 -16.34 -4.06
N PHE A 211 5.26 -15.10 -3.77
CA PHE A 211 3.98 -14.53 -4.19
C PHE A 211 3.89 -14.34 -5.70
N THR A 212 4.99 -13.94 -6.37
CA THR A 212 5.05 -13.82 -7.83
C THR A 212 4.81 -15.16 -8.49
N ASP A 213 5.47 -16.21 -8.02
CA ASP A 213 5.34 -17.58 -8.55
C ASP A 213 3.89 -18.09 -8.33
N PHE A 214 3.35 -17.91 -7.13
CA PHE A 214 1.97 -18.25 -6.80
C PHE A 214 0.94 -17.53 -7.70
N ALA A 215 1.15 -16.26 -7.99
CA ALA A 215 0.28 -15.45 -8.85
C ALA A 215 0.41 -15.88 -10.33
N GLN A 216 1.62 -16.15 -10.78
CA GLN A 216 1.91 -16.57 -12.15
C GLN A 216 1.22 -17.91 -12.49
N ASP A 217 1.20 -18.87 -11.57
CA ASP A 217 0.48 -20.15 -11.72
C ASP A 217 -1.04 -19.96 -11.92
N ARG A 218 -1.55 -18.78 -11.59
CA ARG A 218 -2.97 -18.37 -11.72
C ARG A 218 -3.21 -17.38 -12.86
N GLY A 219 -2.21 -17.19 -13.72
CA GLY A 219 -2.29 -16.28 -14.87
C GLY A 219 -2.22 -14.80 -14.49
N ILE A 220 -1.75 -14.47 -13.29
CA ILE A 220 -1.60 -13.08 -12.81
C ILE A 220 -0.13 -12.67 -12.88
N ILE A 221 0.13 -11.51 -13.50
CA ILE A 221 1.47 -10.93 -13.57
C ILE A 221 1.61 -9.92 -12.43
N VAL A 222 2.54 -10.18 -11.50
CA VAL A 222 2.92 -9.24 -10.46
C VAL A 222 4.03 -8.35 -10.99
N VAL A 223 3.75 -7.07 -11.19
CA VAL A 223 4.70 -6.10 -11.74
C VAL A 223 5.63 -5.58 -10.65
N ASP A 224 5.05 -5.09 -9.57
CA ASP A 224 5.76 -4.62 -8.39
C ASP A 224 4.90 -4.75 -7.12
N THR A 225 5.52 -4.59 -5.97
CA THR A 225 4.84 -4.55 -4.67
C THR A 225 5.59 -3.63 -3.71
N LYS A 226 4.85 -2.84 -2.93
CA LYS A 226 5.34 -2.03 -1.81
C LYS A 226 5.06 -2.74 -0.48
N PHE A 227 6.01 -2.65 0.45
CA PHE A 227 5.94 -3.13 1.82
C PHE A 227 6.20 -2.00 2.81
#